data_1305cded45a60a0f114646f9c9fd5278
#
_entry.id   1305cded45a60a0f114646f9c9fd5278
#
_cell.length_a   1.000
_cell.length_b   1.000
_cell.length_c   1.000
_cell.angle_alpha   90.00
_cell.angle_beta   90.00
_cell.angle_gamma   90.00
#
_symmetry.space_group_name_H-M   'P 1'
#
loop_
_entity.id
_entity.type
_entity.pdbx_description
1 polymer ?
#
loop_
_entity_poly.entity_id
_entity_poly.type
_entity_poly.pdbx_seq_one_letter_code
_entity_poly.pdbx_strand_id
1 'polypeptide(L)'
;MKKLLASALVGAMALTMTGCGSSSKGDREFEGQTLHLYNWGEYMGENLIAGFEEETGATVKVDYFDSNEQMYIKVANGESFDVLVPSDYMIERLIQEDLLQKLDKDAITNIDLLTDGVMGLDYDPNNEYSIPYFWGTVGIVYDKEKVSEEDLEKEGYNIFLDTKYKGDIYL
;
A
#
# COMPACT_ATOMS: atom_id res chain seq x y z
N MET A 1 39.95 35.63 65.63
CA MET A 1 41.27 36.02 65.08
C MET A 1 41.72 34.96 64.07
N LYS A 2 42.26 35.47 62.94
CA LYS A 2 43.01 34.74 61.89
C LYS A 2 42.16 33.82 61.05
N LYS A 3 41.61 34.20 59.85
CA LYS A 3 42.27 34.37 58.55
C LYS A 3 43.14 33.16 58.18
N LEU A 4 42.62 32.36 57.17
CA LEU A 4 43.51 31.79 56.15
C LEU A 4 42.71 31.51 54.90
N LEU A 5 43.09 32.16 53.84
CA LEU A 5 42.70 31.92 52.47
C LEU A 5 43.31 30.58 52.01
N ALA A 6 42.55 29.83 51.37
CA ALA A 6 43.08 28.74 50.55
C ALA A 6 42.51 28.86 49.11
N SER A 7 43.39 29.20 48.22
CA SER A 7 43.17 29.38 46.81
C SER A 7 42.84 28.01 46.18
N ALA A 8 41.64 27.89 45.62
CA ALA A 8 41.29 26.72 44.83
C ALA A 8 41.83 26.89 43.41
N LEU A 9 42.76 26.06 43.07
CA LEU A 9 43.25 25.86 41.70
C LEU A 9 42.20 25.11 40.90
N VAL A 10 41.49 25.80 40.02
CA VAL A 10 40.59 25.19 39.06
C VAL A 10 41.42 24.67 37.89
N GLY A 11 41.73 23.40 37.93
CA GLY A 11 42.27 22.68 36.78
C GLY A 11 41.17 22.40 35.77
N ALA A 12 41.14 23.16 34.69
CA ALA A 12 40.31 22.86 33.55
C ALA A 12 40.87 21.62 32.84
N MET A 13 40.30 20.44 33.12
CA MET A 13 40.45 19.28 32.26
C MET A 13 39.49 19.42 31.08
N ALA A 14 40.03 19.90 29.97
CA ALA A 14 39.36 19.76 28.68
C ALA A 14 39.37 18.27 28.28
N LEU A 15 38.31 17.56 28.61
CA LEU A 15 38.02 16.28 28.00
C LEU A 15 37.56 16.54 26.57
N THR A 16 38.50 16.45 25.64
CA THR A 16 38.18 16.26 24.24
C THR A 16 37.57 14.84 24.06
N MET A 17 36.26 14.75 24.20
CA MET A 17 35.56 13.62 23.68
C MET A 17 35.58 13.71 22.16
N THR A 18 36.51 13.00 21.54
CA THR A 18 36.37 12.60 20.18
C THR A 18 35.16 11.66 20.12
N GLY A 19 34.01 12.26 19.88
CA GLY A 19 32.82 11.52 19.52
C GLY A 19 33.10 10.81 18.22
N CYS A 20 33.28 9.49 18.27
CA CYS A 20 33.02 8.66 17.12
C CYS A 20 31.62 9.00 16.62
N GLY A 21 31.54 9.37 15.34
CA GLY A 21 30.27 9.59 14.68
C GLY A 21 29.42 8.34 14.74
N SER A 22 28.60 8.22 15.77
CA SER A 22 27.32 7.58 15.63
C SER A 22 26.56 8.49 14.67
N SER A 23 26.35 8.04 13.45
CA SER A 23 25.19 8.50 12.70
C SER A 23 24.01 8.33 13.66
N SER A 24 23.53 9.44 14.22
CA SER A 24 22.25 9.46 14.89
C SER A 24 21.25 8.92 13.88
N LYS A 25 20.79 7.69 14.09
CA LYS A 25 19.49 7.30 13.55
C LYS A 25 18.56 8.37 14.12
N GLY A 26 18.13 9.32 13.27
CA GLY A 26 17.10 10.25 13.64
C GLY A 26 15.94 9.43 14.17
N ASP A 27 15.28 9.92 15.20
CA ASP A 27 14.08 9.30 15.74
C ASP A 27 13.16 9.05 14.55
N ARG A 28 12.99 7.78 14.16
CA ARG A 28 12.11 7.42 13.06
C ARG A 28 10.69 7.64 13.54
N GLU A 29 9.90 8.28 12.71
CA GLU A 29 8.59 8.83 13.08
C GLU A 29 7.64 7.78 13.68
N PHE A 30 7.73 6.53 13.20
CA PHE A 30 6.83 5.44 13.59
C PHE A 30 7.56 4.31 14.35
N GLU A 31 8.69 4.61 15.00
CA GLU A 31 9.44 3.59 15.72
C GLU A 31 8.60 2.93 16.83
N GLY A 32 8.54 1.59 16.80
CA GLY A 32 7.77 0.79 17.74
C GLY A 32 6.28 0.68 17.45
N GLN A 33 5.79 1.30 16.38
CA GLN A 33 4.42 1.12 15.88
C GLN A 33 4.34 -0.07 14.93
N THR A 34 3.15 -0.65 14.80
CA THR A 34 2.87 -1.74 13.85
C THR A 34 1.81 -1.28 12.87
N LEU A 35 2.08 -1.45 11.57
CA LEU A 35 1.13 -1.24 10.49
C LEU A 35 0.59 -2.61 10.05
N HIS A 36 -0.72 -2.77 10.09
CA HIS A 36 -1.40 -3.96 9.62
C HIS A 36 -1.86 -3.77 8.17
N LEU A 37 -1.18 -4.45 7.25
CA LEU A 37 -1.49 -4.46 5.82
C LEU A 37 -2.22 -5.75 5.45
N TYR A 38 -3.36 -5.64 4.76
CA TYR A 38 -4.10 -6.77 4.22
C TYR A 38 -4.12 -6.71 2.69
N ASN A 39 -3.43 -7.63 2.03
CA ASN A 39 -3.09 -7.56 0.61
C ASN A 39 -3.26 -8.91 -0.09
N TRP A 40 -3.17 -8.90 -1.40
CA TRP A 40 -3.03 -10.09 -2.25
C TRP A 40 -1.64 -10.70 -2.11
N GLY A 41 -1.53 -12.03 -2.26
CA GLY A 41 -0.26 -12.73 -2.08
C GLY A 41 0.86 -12.30 -3.04
N GLU A 42 0.49 -11.90 -4.26
CA GLU A 42 1.44 -11.59 -5.34
C GLU A 42 1.61 -10.08 -5.59
N TYR A 43 0.99 -9.20 -4.78
CA TYR A 43 0.96 -7.75 -5.02
C TYR A 43 1.99 -6.98 -4.20
N MET A 44 3.12 -7.59 -3.88
CA MET A 44 4.17 -6.95 -3.09
C MET A 44 5.52 -7.04 -3.82
N GLY A 45 6.14 -5.91 -4.06
CA GLY A 45 7.50 -5.87 -4.61
C GLY A 45 8.55 -6.40 -3.63
N GLU A 46 9.62 -6.96 -4.17
CA GLU A 46 10.77 -7.37 -3.36
C GLU A 46 11.32 -6.18 -2.56
N ASN A 47 11.65 -6.41 -1.30
CA ASN A 47 12.22 -5.42 -0.38
C ASN A 47 11.34 -4.19 -0.06
N LEU A 48 10.11 -4.10 -0.55
CA LEU A 48 9.24 -2.95 -0.29
C LEU A 48 8.97 -2.79 1.21
N ILE A 49 8.58 -3.88 1.88
CA ILE A 49 8.32 -3.87 3.32
C ILE A 49 9.60 -3.52 4.10
N ALA A 50 10.71 -4.20 3.78
CA ALA A 50 11.97 -3.97 4.48
C ALA A 50 12.45 -2.51 4.33
N GLY A 51 12.30 -1.92 3.12
CA GLY A 51 12.63 -0.51 2.88
C GLY A 51 11.74 0.43 3.68
N PHE A 52 10.44 0.17 3.74
CA PHE A 52 9.50 0.97 4.53
C PHE A 52 9.81 0.89 6.03
N GLU A 53 10.08 -0.30 6.56
CA GLU A 53 10.46 -0.49 7.96
C GLU A 53 11.79 0.20 8.32
N GLU A 54 12.76 0.14 7.39
CA GLU A 54 14.05 0.83 7.57
C GLU A 54 13.88 2.35 7.59
N GLU A 55 13.06 2.89 6.71
CA GLU A 55 12.83 4.33 6.59
C GLU A 55 12.02 4.89 7.77
N THR A 56 10.93 4.21 8.13
CA THR A 56 9.94 4.73 9.07
C THR A 56 10.14 4.28 10.52
N GLY A 57 10.78 3.12 10.73
CA GLY A 57 10.89 2.47 12.03
C GLY A 57 9.66 1.67 12.46
N ALA A 58 8.59 1.70 11.68
CA ALA A 58 7.44 0.85 11.91
C ALA A 58 7.75 -0.63 11.65
N THR A 59 6.95 -1.52 12.20
CA THR A 59 6.92 -2.94 11.83
C THR A 59 5.68 -3.20 10.99
N VAL A 60 5.82 -3.85 9.84
CA VAL A 60 4.68 -4.18 8.97
C VAL A 60 4.24 -5.63 9.21
N LYS A 61 3.00 -5.80 9.64
CA LYS A 61 2.34 -7.11 9.71
C LYS A 61 1.46 -7.27 8.47
N VAL A 62 1.77 -8.26 7.63
CA VAL A 62 1.00 -8.55 6.42
C VAL A 62 0.10 -9.74 6.64
N ASP A 63 -1.17 -9.56 6.36
CA ASP A 63 -2.14 -10.64 6.17
C ASP A 63 -2.48 -10.73 4.67
N TYR A 64 -2.81 -11.93 4.18
CA TYR A 64 -3.11 -12.16 2.77
C TYR A 64 -4.53 -12.67 2.57
N PHE A 65 -5.11 -12.35 1.42
CA PHE A 65 -6.39 -12.88 0.99
C PHE A 65 -6.34 -13.33 -0.47
N ASP A 66 -7.22 -14.25 -0.82
CA ASP A 66 -7.33 -14.83 -2.16
C ASP A 66 -8.56 -14.31 -2.92
N SER A 67 -9.47 -13.61 -2.24
CA SER A 67 -10.63 -12.97 -2.86
C SER A 67 -11.07 -11.73 -2.07
N ASN A 68 -11.66 -10.75 -2.78
CA ASN A 68 -12.24 -9.57 -2.16
C ASN A 68 -13.34 -9.92 -1.14
N GLU A 69 -14.12 -10.97 -1.42
CA GLU A 69 -15.21 -11.42 -0.55
C GLU A 69 -14.67 -11.97 0.77
N GLN A 70 -13.57 -12.72 0.74
CA GLN A 70 -12.89 -13.22 1.93
C GLN A 70 -12.38 -12.05 2.79
N MET A 71 -11.74 -11.06 2.17
CA MET A 71 -11.27 -9.86 2.83
C MET A 71 -12.44 -9.10 3.46
N TYR A 72 -13.51 -8.86 2.68
CA TYR A 72 -14.71 -8.16 3.12
C TYR A 72 -15.35 -8.81 4.36
N ILE A 73 -15.47 -10.13 4.40
CA ILE A 73 -16.07 -10.84 5.54
C ILE A 73 -15.31 -10.52 6.84
N LYS A 74 -14.00 -10.46 6.82
CA LYS A 74 -13.21 -10.12 8.01
C LYS A 74 -13.45 -8.68 8.44
N VAL A 75 -13.37 -7.73 7.50
CA VAL A 75 -13.60 -6.30 7.78
C VAL A 75 -15.02 -6.07 8.31
N ALA A 76 -16.04 -6.64 7.68
CA ALA A 76 -17.43 -6.51 8.09
C ALA A 76 -17.72 -7.15 9.48
N ASN A 77 -16.93 -8.13 9.89
CA ASN A 77 -16.99 -8.73 11.23
C ASN A 77 -16.19 -7.95 12.27
N GLY A 78 -15.59 -6.81 11.90
CA GLY A 78 -14.89 -5.92 12.82
C GLY A 78 -13.42 -6.21 13.02
N GLU A 79 -12.78 -7.04 12.16
CA GLU A 79 -11.33 -7.10 12.13
C GLU A 79 -10.78 -5.78 11.57
N SER A 80 -9.77 -5.23 12.25
CA SER A 80 -9.18 -3.93 11.90
C SER A 80 -7.86 -4.10 11.21
N PHE A 81 -7.69 -3.36 10.12
CA PHE A 81 -6.46 -3.23 9.35
C PHE A 81 -6.20 -1.76 9.09
N ASP A 82 -4.92 -1.37 9.00
CA ASP A 82 -4.54 0.01 8.71
C ASP A 82 -4.60 0.29 7.21
N VAL A 83 -4.22 -0.70 6.39
CA VAL A 83 -4.25 -0.61 4.93
C VAL A 83 -4.86 -1.87 4.33
N LEU A 84 -5.81 -1.67 3.41
CA LEU A 84 -6.45 -2.71 2.60
C LEU A 84 -6.11 -2.50 1.12
N VAL A 85 -5.94 -3.57 0.35
CA VAL A 85 -5.68 -3.49 -1.10
C VAL A 85 -6.75 -4.26 -1.88
N PRO A 86 -8.02 -3.84 -1.85
CA PRO A 86 -9.10 -4.46 -2.60
C PRO A 86 -9.17 -3.98 -4.05
N SER A 87 -10.00 -4.65 -4.84
CA SER A 87 -10.39 -4.16 -6.16
C SER A 87 -11.43 -3.03 -6.05
N ASP A 88 -11.57 -2.27 -7.13
CA ASP A 88 -12.44 -1.10 -7.27
C ASP A 88 -13.89 -1.32 -6.81
N TYR A 89 -14.55 -2.37 -7.29
CA TYR A 89 -15.93 -2.70 -6.89
C TYR A 89 -16.08 -2.95 -5.38
N MET A 90 -15.04 -3.48 -4.76
CA MET A 90 -15.04 -3.72 -3.32
C MET A 90 -14.75 -2.44 -2.53
N ILE A 91 -13.93 -1.53 -3.07
CA ILE A 91 -13.75 -0.18 -2.50
C ILE A 91 -15.11 0.53 -2.47
N GLU A 92 -15.85 0.54 -3.58
CA GLU A 92 -17.18 1.13 -3.65
C GLU A 92 -18.10 0.59 -2.54
N ARG A 93 -18.12 -0.73 -2.39
CA ARG A 93 -18.93 -1.40 -1.35
C ARG A 93 -18.51 -0.98 0.06
N LEU A 94 -17.22 -0.99 0.36
CA LEU A 94 -16.70 -0.61 1.68
C LEU A 94 -17.00 0.85 2.01
N ILE A 95 -16.99 1.75 1.03
CA ILE A 95 -17.40 3.16 1.18
C ILE A 95 -18.89 3.24 1.50
N GLN A 96 -19.75 2.54 0.75
CA GLN A 96 -21.21 2.54 0.93
C GLN A 96 -21.64 2.01 2.32
N GLU A 97 -20.81 1.14 2.90
CA GLU A 97 -21.06 0.53 4.22
C GLU A 97 -20.31 1.24 5.37
N ASP A 98 -19.70 2.41 5.11
CA ASP A 98 -18.93 3.20 6.10
C ASP A 98 -17.79 2.39 6.79
N LEU A 99 -17.15 1.48 6.05
CA LEU A 99 -16.07 0.61 6.54
C LEU A 99 -14.67 1.17 6.25
N LEU A 100 -14.55 2.29 5.58
CA LEU A 100 -13.28 2.97 5.30
C LEU A 100 -13.21 4.34 5.96
N GLN A 101 -12.02 4.72 6.36
CA GLN A 101 -11.72 6.08 6.79
C GLN A 101 -11.31 6.94 5.60
N LYS A 102 -11.63 8.24 5.67
CA LYS A 102 -11.13 9.20 4.68
C LYS A 102 -9.63 9.39 4.82
N LEU A 103 -8.98 9.53 3.68
CA LEU A 103 -7.57 9.83 3.60
C LEU A 103 -7.28 11.29 3.98
N ASP A 104 -6.21 11.50 4.71
CA ASP A 104 -5.61 12.82 4.84
C ASP A 104 -4.71 13.08 3.62
N LYS A 105 -5.27 13.76 2.63
CA LYS A 105 -4.56 14.01 1.36
C LYS A 105 -3.38 14.96 1.53
N ASP A 106 -3.40 15.81 2.54
CA ASP A 106 -2.30 16.74 2.81
C ASP A 106 -1.07 15.99 3.34
N ALA A 107 -1.27 14.82 3.94
CA ALA A 107 -0.20 13.93 4.37
C ALA A 107 0.39 13.07 3.23
N ILE A 108 -0.32 12.93 2.10
CA ILE A 108 0.11 12.09 0.97
C ILE A 108 0.86 12.95 -0.06
N THR A 109 2.15 13.15 0.17
CA THR A 109 2.97 14.08 -0.64
C THR A 109 3.29 13.58 -2.05
N ASN A 110 3.12 12.28 -2.33
CA ASN A 110 3.49 11.65 -3.60
C ASN A 110 2.29 11.43 -4.54
N ILE A 111 1.12 11.95 -4.20
CA ILE A 111 -0.11 11.72 -5.00
C ILE A 111 0.03 12.25 -6.44
N ASP A 112 0.80 13.30 -6.64
CA ASP A 112 1.05 13.92 -7.95
C ASP A 112 1.92 13.04 -8.88
N LEU A 113 2.49 11.96 -8.37
CA LEU A 113 3.24 10.98 -9.17
C LEU A 113 2.34 9.97 -9.86
N LEU A 114 1.05 9.95 -9.52
CA LEU A 114 0.09 9.03 -10.09
C LEU A 114 -0.39 9.50 -11.47
N THR A 115 -0.69 8.54 -12.34
CA THR A 115 -1.22 8.82 -13.68
C THR A 115 -2.67 9.29 -13.59
N ASP A 116 -3.00 10.40 -14.25
CA ASP A 116 -4.37 10.97 -14.28
C ASP A 116 -5.43 9.94 -14.67
N GLY A 117 -5.12 9.03 -15.58
CA GLY A 117 -6.06 8.02 -16.08
C GLY A 117 -6.55 6.98 -15.06
N VAL A 118 -5.94 6.92 -13.86
CA VAL A 118 -6.35 6.00 -12.80
C VAL A 118 -6.93 6.72 -11.58
N MET A 119 -6.99 8.05 -11.63
CA MET A 119 -7.54 8.90 -10.57
C MET A 119 -8.98 9.31 -10.87
N GLY A 120 -9.76 9.57 -9.83
CA GLY A 120 -11.10 10.11 -9.95
C GLY A 120 -12.09 9.17 -10.63
N LEU A 121 -11.93 7.86 -10.47
CA LEU A 121 -12.80 6.85 -11.04
C LEU A 121 -14.15 6.79 -10.29
N ASP A 122 -15.18 6.25 -10.94
CA ASP A 122 -16.57 6.29 -10.47
C ASP A 122 -16.78 5.72 -9.05
N TYR A 123 -15.95 4.77 -8.63
CA TYR A 123 -16.05 4.18 -7.29
C TYR A 123 -15.55 5.09 -6.15
N ASP A 124 -14.66 6.05 -6.46
CA ASP A 124 -14.17 7.07 -5.53
C ASP A 124 -13.77 8.34 -6.30
N PRO A 125 -14.74 9.12 -6.79
CA PRO A 125 -14.52 10.20 -7.76
C PRO A 125 -13.56 11.29 -7.30
N ASN A 126 -13.39 11.44 -6.01
CA ASN A 126 -12.50 12.44 -5.43
C ASN A 126 -11.24 11.82 -4.80
N ASN A 127 -11.04 10.52 -4.90
CA ASN A 127 -10.00 9.79 -4.15
C ASN A 127 -9.97 10.17 -2.67
N GLU A 128 -11.16 10.19 -2.04
CA GLU A 128 -11.28 10.51 -0.62
C GLU A 128 -10.95 9.34 0.29
N TYR A 129 -11.06 8.10 -0.22
CA TYR A 129 -10.90 6.87 0.55
C TYR A 129 -9.81 5.95 0.01
N SER A 130 -9.39 6.13 -1.24
CA SER A 130 -8.49 5.22 -1.92
C SER A 130 -7.44 5.93 -2.76
N ILE A 131 -6.28 5.26 -2.88
CA ILE A 131 -5.20 5.62 -3.80
C ILE A 131 -4.95 4.42 -4.71
N PRO A 132 -4.89 4.59 -6.04
CA PRO A 132 -4.58 3.51 -6.97
C PRO A 132 -3.20 2.90 -6.68
N TYR A 133 -3.17 1.56 -6.61
CA TYR A 133 -1.95 0.79 -6.38
C TYR A 133 -1.51 0.05 -7.64
N PHE A 134 -2.38 -0.82 -8.15
CA PHE A 134 -2.20 -1.50 -9.43
C PHE A 134 -3.39 -1.26 -10.33
N TRP A 135 -3.15 -1.24 -11.63
CA TRP A 135 -4.18 -1.29 -12.65
C TRP A 135 -3.79 -2.28 -13.74
N GLY A 136 -4.76 -2.77 -14.44
CA GLY A 136 -4.53 -3.72 -15.52
C GLY A 136 -5.70 -3.77 -16.49
N THR A 137 -5.52 -4.54 -17.54
CA THR A 137 -6.56 -4.79 -18.53
C THR A 137 -6.96 -6.26 -18.52
N VAL A 138 -8.22 -6.52 -18.75
CA VAL A 138 -8.73 -7.87 -19.03
C VAL A 138 -8.97 -7.98 -20.52
N GLY A 139 -8.47 -9.04 -21.11
CA GLY A 139 -8.60 -9.27 -22.55
C GLY A 139 -8.83 -10.72 -22.91
N ILE A 140 -9.19 -10.97 -24.15
CA ILE A 140 -9.37 -12.30 -24.70
C ILE A 140 -8.07 -12.75 -25.36
N VAL A 141 -7.51 -13.86 -24.89
CA VAL A 141 -6.42 -14.56 -25.58
C VAL A 141 -7.06 -15.67 -26.43
N TYR A 142 -6.73 -15.72 -27.71
CA TYR A 142 -7.34 -16.64 -28.63
C TYR A 142 -6.35 -17.30 -29.59
N ASP A 143 -6.67 -18.50 -30.00
CA ASP A 143 -5.95 -19.22 -31.06
C ASP A 143 -6.44 -18.73 -32.43
N LYS A 144 -5.54 -18.09 -33.20
CA LYS A 144 -5.82 -17.52 -34.52
C LYS A 144 -6.20 -18.57 -35.59
N GLU A 145 -5.87 -19.86 -35.37
CA GLU A 145 -6.27 -20.95 -36.25
C GLU A 145 -7.71 -21.38 -36.02
N LYS A 146 -8.26 -21.09 -34.82
CA LYS A 146 -9.62 -21.48 -34.42
C LYS A 146 -10.64 -20.35 -34.46
N VAL A 147 -10.18 -19.15 -34.08
CA VAL A 147 -11.04 -17.96 -33.96
C VAL A 147 -10.49 -16.89 -34.92
N SER A 148 -11.36 -16.40 -35.82
CA SER A 148 -10.98 -15.31 -36.71
C SER A 148 -10.99 -13.97 -35.97
N GLU A 149 -10.10 -13.07 -36.40
CA GLU A 149 -10.06 -11.71 -35.87
C GLU A 149 -11.38 -10.96 -36.16
N GLU A 150 -11.99 -11.22 -37.32
CA GLU A 150 -13.30 -10.66 -37.70
C GLU A 150 -14.42 -11.09 -36.74
N ASP A 151 -14.47 -12.38 -36.37
CA ASP A 151 -15.46 -12.87 -35.40
C ASP A 151 -15.25 -12.21 -34.02
N LEU A 152 -13.98 -12.08 -33.61
CA LEU A 152 -13.66 -11.46 -32.31
C LEU A 152 -13.99 -9.98 -32.26
N GLU A 153 -13.65 -9.22 -33.32
CA GLU A 153 -14.00 -7.79 -33.41
C GLU A 153 -15.51 -7.57 -33.42
N LYS A 154 -16.23 -8.43 -34.12
CA LYS A 154 -17.69 -8.34 -34.23
C LYS A 154 -18.42 -8.70 -32.94
N GLU A 155 -18.00 -9.76 -32.28
CA GLU A 155 -18.71 -10.34 -31.13
C GLU A 155 -18.15 -9.79 -29.79
N GLY A 156 -16.89 -9.38 -29.74
CA GLY A 156 -16.25 -8.97 -28.49
C GLY A 156 -16.35 -10.06 -27.43
N TYR A 157 -16.68 -9.70 -26.20
CA TYR A 157 -16.89 -10.67 -25.12
C TYR A 157 -18.09 -11.62 -25.33
N ASN A 158 -19.03 -11.29 -26.23
CA ASN A 158 -20.14 -12.20 -26.54
C ASN A 158 -19.68 -13.47 -27.24
N ILE A 159 -18.44 -13.51 -27.77
CA ILE A 159 -17.86 -14.73 -28.36
C ILE A 159 -17.85 -15.91 -27.38
N PHE A 160 -17.82 -15.67 -26.07
CA PHE A 160 -17.94 -16.69 -25.03
C PHE A 160 -19.31 -17.36 -24.97
N LEU A 161 -20.32 -16.74 -25.57
CA LEU A 161 -21.67 -17.28 -25.67
C LEU A 161 -21.94 -18.00 -27.02
N ASP A 162 -21.01 -17.87 -27.97
CA ASP A 162 -21.15 -18.50 -29.27
C ASP A 162 -20.93 -20.03 -29.16
N THR A 163 -21.97 -20.76 -29.49
CA THR A 163 -21.97 -22.24 -29.46
C THR A 163 -20.97 -22.88 -30.40
N LYS A 164 -20.48 -22.14 -31.43
CA LYS A 164 -19.42 -22.56 -32.35
C LYS A 164 -18.15 -22.95 -31.60
N TYR A 165 -17.86 -22.26 -30.48
CA TYR A 165 -16.65 -22.44 -29.67
C TYR A 165 -16.87 -23.29 -28.41
N LYS A 166 -18.01 -23.98 -28.32
CA LYS A 166 -18.35 -24.82 -27.18
C LYS A 166 -17.31 -25.92 -26.96
N GLY A 167 -16.68 -25.92 -25.81
CA GLY A 167 -15.66 -26.89 -25.43
C GLY A 167 -14.21 -26.44 -25.70
N ASP A 168 -14.02 -25.27 -26.33
CA ASP A 168 -12.72 -24.62 -26.59
C ASP A 168 -12.50 -23.34 -25.76
N ILE A 169 -13.43 -23.02 -24.83
CA ILE A 169 -13.39 -21.84 -23.99
C ILE A 169 -12.83 -22.21 -22.62
N TYR A 170 -11.87 -21.42 -22.13
CA TYR A 170 -11.30 -21.49 -20.79
C TYR A 170 -11.44 -20.11 -20.14
N LEU A 171 -11.91 -20.07 -18.87
CA LEU A 171 -12.08 -18.86 -18.05
C LEU A 171 -11.25 -18.96 -16.78
#